data_4426ac400782ec2cf2b70681e99de159
#
_entry.id   4426ac400782ec2cf2b70681e99de159
#
_cell.length_a   1.000
_cell.length_b   1.000
_cell.length_c   1.000
_cell.angle_alpha   90.00
_cell.angle_beta   90.00
_cell.angle_gamma   90.00
#
_symmetry.space_group_name_H-M   'P 1'
#
loop_
_entity.id
_entity.type
_entity.pdbx_description
1 polymer ?
#
loop_
_entity_poly.entity_id
_entity_poly.type
_entity_poly.pdbx_seq_one_letter_code
_entity_poly.pdbx_strand_id
1 'polypeptide(L)'
;CDVLHRAHAMRPANWKEGNRMNILYCASEAAPFAASGGLGDVAGSLPKAIQNCGAACRVVLPLYGDMREEYRGKLTYLTNFNVPVGWRNQYCGLFELEAGGVKYYFLDNEYYFKRTGLYGFYDDGERFAFFSRAICEMLFHVDFHPDIIHANDWQTALVPVYLNLYYRHLESHRSIKTVFTIHNIQYQGKYGMDIMEDTLGIGRADAHLLEYDGCVNFMKGAIECADKVTTVSPSYATEILDPWYSHGLDDLLRQKQYKLCGILNGIDTKSYDPATDPNLAENYTAANFKTHKLACKKDLQSIFGLHDWPVPVLAMVTRLVGHKGVDLVRHVAQEVVNNGIQLVVLGSGESEYESFFSELAARNPGAVGVRIGFVPSLARKVYAGADMFLMPSKSEPCGLSQMVALRYGAIPIVRETGGLRDSIHDSGDGKGNGFTFRNYNAHEMLGTIL
;
A
#
# COMPACT_ATOMS: atom_id res chain seq x y z
N CYS A 1 2.44 8.28 -23.04
CA CYS A 1 3.11 7.59 -24.20
C CYS A 1 4.55 7.18 -23.87
N ASP A 2 5.30 7.93 -23.08
CA ASP A 2 6.72 7.62 -22.80
C ASP A 2 6.95 6.37 -21.94
N VAL A 3 6.02 5.97 -21.08
CA VAL A 3 6.14 4.77 -20.24
C VAL A 3 6.05 3.49 -21.08
N LEU A 4 5.22 3.48 -22.13
CA LEU A 4 5.11 2.36 -23.06
C LEU A 4 6.34 2.20 -23.94
N HIS A 5 7.01 3.32 -24.32
CA HIS A 5 8.26 3.29 -25.09
C HIS A 5 9.44 2.76 -24.26
N ARG A 6 9.53 3.11 -22.97
CA ARG A 6 10.57 2.59 -22.05
C ARG A 6 10.37 1.12 -21.72
N ALA A 7 9.14 0.63 -21.60
CA ALA A 7 8.85 -0.80 -21.42
C ALA A 7 9.29 -1.65 -22.62
N HIS A 8 9.24 -1.12 -23.83
CA HIS A 8 9.75 -1.79 -25.03
C HIS A 8 11.28 -1.92 -25.07
N ALA A 9 11.99 -0.95 -24.48
CA ALA A 9 13.46 -0.95 -24.44
C ALA A 9 14.08 -1.87 -23.36
N MET A 10 13.27 -2.40 -22.43
CA MET A 10 13.73 -3.30 -21.36
C MET A 10 13.43 -4.79 -21.62
N ARG A 11 13.12 -5.18 -22.85
CA ARG A 11 12.93 -6.59 -23.17
C ARG A 11 14.26 -7.34 -23.01
N PRO A 12 14.31 -8.46 -22.27
CA PRO A 12 15.51 -9.30 -22.24
C PRO A 12 15.90 -9.74 -23.63
N ALA A 13 17.20 -9.87 -23.92
CA ALA A 13 17.72 -10.23 -25.24
C ALA A 13 17.19 -11.57 -25.80
N ASN A 14 16.52 -12.39 -24.98
CA ASN A 14 15.93 -13.68 -25.32
C ASN A 14 14.40 -13.66 -25.39
N TRP A 15 13.77 -12.48 -25.42
CA TRP A 15 12.32 -12.38 -25.57
C TRP A 15 11.89 -12.83 -26.95
N LYS A 16 11.35 -14.05 -27.06
CA LYS A 16 10.71 -14.50 -28.29
C LYS A 16 9.35 -13.81 -28.43
N GLU A 17 9.12 -13.12 -29.52
CA GLU A 17 7.79 -12.64 -29.89
C GLU A 17 6.83 -13.83 -29.89
N GLY A 18 5.85 -13.80 -28.97
CA GLY A 18 4.87 -14.88 -28.80
C GLY A 18 4.76 -15.47 -27.39
N ASN A 19 5.78 -15.37 -26.53
CA ASN A 19 5.68 -15.84 -25.14
C ASN A 19 5.23 -14.72 -24.20
N ARG A 20 4.03 -14.88 -23.64
CA ARG A 20 3.47 -14.00 -22.62
C ARG A 20 4.19 -14.27 -21.29
N MET A 21 4.78 -13.23 -20.66
CA MET A 21 5.43 -13.35 -19.35
C MET A 21 4.40 -13.70 -18.28
N ASN A 22 4.69 -14.70 -17.46
CA ASN A 22 3.86 -15.15 -16.35
C ASN A 22 4.37 -14.57 -15.04
N ILE A 23 3.52 -13.83 -14.33
CA ILE A 23 3.86 -13.18 -13.06
C ILE A 23 2.93 -13.70 -11.98
N LEU A 24 3.50 -14.26 -10.90
CA LEU A 24 2.79 -14.56 -9.67
C LEU A 24 2.99 -13.40 -8.69
N TYR A 25 1.94 -12.64 -8.44
CA TYR A 25 1.93 -11.53 -7.51
C TYR A 25 1.53 -12.03 -6.13
N CYS A 26 2.45 -11.97 -5.17
CA CYS A 26 2.29 -12.50 -3.81
C CYS A 26 2.08 -11.32 -2.85
N ALA A 27 0.95 -11.30 -2.16
CA ALA A 27 0.64 -10.27 -1.19
C ALA A 27 -0.13 -10.85 0.00
N SER A 28 0.01 -10.22 1.15
CA SER A 28 -0.77 -10.57 2.34
C SER A 28 -2.17 -9.99 2.32
N GLU A 29 -2.42 -9.00 1.48
CA GLU A 29 -3.73 -8.37 1.31
C GLU A 29 -3.93 -7.92 -0.14
N ALA A 30 -5.17 -7.95 -0.62
CA ALA A 30 -5.59 -7.40 -1.90
C ALA A 30 -7.09 -7.05 -1.86
N ALA A 31 -7.44 -5.81 -2.22
CA ALA A 31 -8.83 -5.42 -2.40
C ALA A 31 -9.45 -6.20 -3.58
N PRO A 32 -10.72 -6.61 -3.51
CA PRO A 32 -11.71 -6.34 -2.47
C PRO A 32 -11.80 -7.42 -1.36
N PHE A 33 -10.87 -8.39 -1.32
CA PHE A 33 -10.95 -9.58 -0.46
C PHE A 33 -10.46 -9.32 0.97
N ALA A 34 -9.34 -8.64 1.09
CA ALA A 34 -8.74 -8.23 2.35
C ALA A 34 -7.91 -6.96 2.09
N ALA A 35 -8.11 -5.90 2.86
CA ALA A 35 -7.32 -4.67 2.73
C ALA A 35 -7.31 -3.92 4.06
N SER A 36 -6.13 -3.51 4.50
CA SER A 36 -5.93 -2.69 5.68
C SER A 36 -5.20 -1.37 5.37
N GLY A 37 -4.63 -1.26 4.15
CA GLY A 37 -3.83 -0.12 3.75
C GLY A 37 -3.50 -0.08 2.27
N GLY A 38 -2.50 0.73 1.90
CA GLY A 38 -2.14 0.97 0.50
C GLY A 38 -1.67 -0.27 -0.26
N LEU A 39 -1.09 -1.27 0.42
CA LEU A 39 -0.75 -2.55 -0.21
C LEU A 39 -1.99 -3.23 -0.78
N GLY A 40 -3.10 -3.26 -0.01
CA GLY A 40 -4.35 -3.86 -0.45
C GLY A 40 -4.91 -3.21 -1.72
N ASP A 41 -4.85 -1.87 -1.81
CA ASP A 41 -5.28 -1.11 -2.99
C ASP A 41 -4.39 -1.42 -4.21
N VAL A 42 -3.07 -1.44 -4.02
CA VAL A 42 -2.11 -1.74 -5.08
C VAL A 42 -2.26 -3.19 -5.55
N ALA A 43 -2.33 -4.15 -4.63
CA ALA A 43 -2.50 -5.56 -4.97
C ALA A 43 -3.86 -5.88 -5.61
N GLY A 44 -4.87 -5.06 -5.35
CA GLY A 44 -6.18 -5.15 -6.00
C GLY A 44 -6.22 -4.60 -7.42
N SER A 45 -5.32 -3.67 -7.78
CA SER A 45 -5.37 -2.96 -9.06
C SER A 45 -4.18 -3.22 -10.01
N LEU A 46 -2.96 -3.30 -9.49
CA LEU A 46 -1.74 -3.50 -10.28
C LEU A 46 -1.74 -4.79 -11.11
N PRO A 47 -2.22 -5.95 -10.63
CA PRO A 47 -2.26 -7.18 -11.44
C PRO A 47 -3.03 -7.02 -12.74
N LYS A 48 -4.15 -6.29 -12.72
CA LYS A 48 -4.93 -5.97 -13.92
C LYS A 48 -4.18 -5.03 -14.87
N ALA A 49 -3.49 -4.05 -14.33
CA ALA A 49 -2.66 -3.14 -15.14
C ALA A 49 -1.50 -3.90 -15.82
N ILE A 50 -0.86 -4.82 -15.11
CA ILE A 50 0.17 -5.72 -15.65
C ILE A 50 -0.39 -6.58 -16.81
N GLN A 51 -1.60 -7.13 -16.65
CA GLN A 51 -2.25 -7.87 -17.75
C GLN A 51 -2.52 -6.99 -18.96
N ASN A 52 -2.93 -5.74 -18.75
CA ASN A 52 -3.16 -4.77 -19.83
C ASN A 52 -1.87 -4.41 -20.58
N CYS A 53 -0.70 -4.59 -19.95
CA CYS A 53 0.62 -4.45 -20.58
C CYS A 53 1.07 -5.73 -21.32
N GLY A 54 0.24 -6.78 -21.39
CA GLY A 54 0.51 -7.99 -22.16
C GLY A 54 1.08 -9.16 -21.38
N ALA A 55 1.36 -9.04 -20.07
CA ALA A 55 1.78 -10.16 -19.23
C ALA A 55 0.58 -10.98 -18.72
N ALA A 56 0.79 -12.23 -18.33
CA ALA A 56 -0.16 -12.97 -17.52
C ALA A 56 0.17 -12.69 -16.04
N CYS A 57 -0.82 -12.26 -15.27
CA CYS A 57 -0.64 -12.02 -13.85
C CYS A 57 -1.70 -12.76 -13.06
N ARG A 58 -1.28 -13.55 -12.07
CA ARG A 58 -2.15 -14.18 -11.07
C ARG A 58 -1.71 -13.70 -9.69
N VAL A 59 -2.65 -13.66 -8.76
CA VAL A 59 -2.41 -13.17 -7.40
C VAL A 59 -2.53 -14.33 -6.42
N VAL A 60 -1.71 -14.36 -5.37
CA VAL A 60 -1.88 -15.30 -4.27
C VAL A 60 -1.92 -14.55 -2.93
N LEU A 61 -2.90 -14.91 -2.11
CA LEU A 61 -3.09 -14.36 -0.76
C LEU A 61 -3.59 -15.41 0.23
N PRO A 62 -3.47 -15.15 1.56
CA PRO A 62 -4.11 -16.01 2.56
C PRO A 62 -5.63 -15.98 2.46
N LEU A 63 -6.29 -17.08 2.77
CA LEU A 63 -7.74 -17.13 2.92
C LEU A 63 -8.13 -16.67 4.34
N TYR A 64 -8.30 -15.38 4.53
CA TYR A 64 -8.67 -14.83 5.83
C TYR A 64 -10.12 -15.13 6.23
N GLY A 65 -10.34 -15.28 7.56
CA GLY A 65 -11.68 -15.47 8.11
C GLY A 65 -12.65 -14.33 7.81
N ASP A 66 -12.13 -13.10 7.75
CA ASP A 66 -12.91 -11.87 7.52
C ASP A 66 -13.25 -11.62 6.03
N MET A 67 -12.90 -12.54 5.10
CA MET A 67 -13.32 -12.43 3.71
C MET A 67 -14.85 -12.41 3.63
N ARG A 68 -15.41 -11.41 2.94
CA ARG A 68 -16.85 -11.26 2.76
C ARG A 68 -17.48 -12.47 2.09
N GLU A 69 -18.66 -12.87 2.57
CA GLU A 69 -19.36 -14.08 2.10
C GLU A 69 -19.66 -14.04 0.60
N GLU A 70 -19.90 -12.87 0.03
CA GLU A 70 -20.13 -12.71 -1.43
C GLU A 70 -18.96 -13.20 -2.31
N TYR A 71 -17.73 -13.21 -1.76
CA TYR A 71 -16.55 -13.77 -2.42
C TYR A 71 -16.26 -15.19 -1.96
N ARG A 72 -16.41 -15.45 -0.65
CA ARG A 72 -16.19 -16.79 -0.08
C ARG A 72 -17.06 -17.85 -0.76
N GLY A 73 -18.33 -17.55 -1.00
CA GLY A 73 -19.26 -18.46 -1.69
C GLY A 73 -18.95 -18.72 -3.17
N LYS A 74 -18.01 -17.97 -3.76
CA LYS A 74 -17.58 -18.15 -5.16
C LYS A 74 -16.23 -18.86 -5.30
N LEU A 75 -15.60 -19.21 -4.18
CA LEU A 75 -14.32 -19.91 -4.20
C LEU A 75 -14.47 -21.31 -4.77
N THR A 76 -13.57 -21.67 -5.68
CA THR A 76 -13.45 -23.04 -6.21
C THR A 76 -12.30 -23.71 -5.49
N TYR A 77 -12.58 -24.82 -4.80
CA TYR A 77 -11.53 -25.66 -4.22
C TYR A 77 -10.78 -26.40 -5.32
N LEU A 78 -9.44 -26.35 -5.30
CA LEU A 78 -8.58 -27.03 -6.26
C LEU A 78 -8.00 -28.32 -5.66
N THR A 79 -7.30 -28.20 -4.57
CA THR A 79 -6.60 -29.30 -3.90
C THR A 79 -6.13 -28.90 -2.51
N ASN A 80 -5.43 -29.80 -1.83
CA ASN A 80 -4.66 -29.52 -0.62
C ASN A 80 -3.29 -30.19 -0.68
N PHE A 81 -2.38 -29.66 0.11
CA PHE A 81 -1.02 -30.17 0.26
C PHE A 81 -0.47 -29.84 1.66
N ASN A 82 0.65 -30.44 2.00
CA ASN A 82 1.34 -30.15 3.25
C ASN A 82 2.48 -29.16 3.03
N VAL A 83 2.65 -28.24 3.98
CA VAL A 83 3.67 -27.19 3.97
C VAL A 83 4.61 -27.40 5.15
N PRO A 84 5.92 -27.55 4.92
CA PRO A 84 6.90 -27.63 5.99
C PRO A 84 7.01 -26.28 6.75
N VAL A 85 6.91 -26.36 8.08
CA VAL A 85 7.14 -25.23 9.00
C VAL A 85 8.08 -25.72 10.09
N GLY A 86 9.38 -25.50 9.91
CA GLY A 86 10.42 -26.15 10.69
C GLY A 86 10.29 -27.68 10.60
N TRP A 87 10.11 -28.33 11.73
CA TRP A 87 9.91 -29.79 11.83
C TRP A 87 8.45 -30.22 11.62
N ARG A 88 7.50 -29.27 11.58
CA ARG A 88 6.07 -29.54 11.42
C ARG A 88 5.68 -29.60 9.94
N ASN A 89 4.63 -30.34 9.64
CA ASN A 89 3.93 -30.31 8.36
C ASN A 89 2.51 -29.79 8.57
N GLN A 90 2.21 -28.65 8.00
CA GLN A 90 0.91 -27.97 8.16
C GLN A 90 0.06 -28.15 6.91
N TYR A 91 -1.23 -28.40 7.10
CA TYR A 91 -2.21 -28.46 6.04
C TYR A 91 -2.31 -27.10 5.32
N CYS A 92 -2.45 -27.14 4.00
CA CYS A 92 -2.77 -25.99 3.18
C CYS A 92 -3.84 -26.38 2.16
N GLY A 93 -5.03 -25.81 2.26
CA GLY A 93 -6.03 -25.85 1.22
C GLY A 93 -5.75 -24.82 0.15
N LEU A 94 -5.99 -25.16 -1.11
CA LEU A 94 -5.82 -24.26 -2.25
C LEU A 94 -7.17 -24.01 -2.92
N PHE A 95 -7.55 -22.75 -2.99
CA PHE A 95 -8.75 -22.28 -3.65
C PHE A 95 -8.41 -21.27 -4.74
N GLU A 96 -9.29 -21.11 -5.71
CA GLU A 96 -9.19 -20.05 -6.71
C GLU A 96 -10.51 -19.29 -6.88
N LEU A 97 -10.38 -18.06 -7.35
CA LEU A 97 -11.49 -17.18 -7.75
C LEU A 97 -11.01 -16.25 -8.87
N GLU A 98 -11.87 -16.00 -9.85
CA GLU A 98 -11.63 -14.96 -10.84
C GLU A 98 -12.46 -13.71 -10.50
N ALA A 99 -11.79 -12.56 -10.41
CA ALA A 99 -12.43 -11.27 -10.17
C ALA A 99 -11.78 -10.18 -11.05
N GLY A 100 -12.60 -9.36 -11.71
CA GLY A 100 -12.10 -8.30 -12.61
C GLY A 100 -11.24 -8.81 -13.78
N GLY A 101 -11.33 -10.10 -14.13
CA GLY A 101 -10.48 -10.75 -15.15
C GLY A 101 -9.07 -11.05 -14.65
N VAL A 102 -8.86 -11.07 -13.35
CA VAL A 102 -7.63 -11.53 -12.69
C VAL A 102 -7.95 -12.80 -11.91
N LYS A 103 -7.10 -13.82 -12.03
CA LYS A 103 -7.20 -15.04 -11.24
C LYS A 103 -6.45 -14.88 -9.92
N TYR A 104 -7.14 -15.18 -8.83
CA TYR A 104 -6.63 -15.17 -7.47
C TYR A 104 -6.57 -16.59 -6.92
N TYR A 105 -5.47 -16.91 -6.25
CA TYR A 105 -5.30 -18.11 -5.44
C TYR A 105 -5.40 -17.74 -3.97
N PHE A 106 -6.05 -18.58 -3.18
CA PHE A 106 -6.19 -18.42 -1.75
C PHE A 106 -5.63 -19.63 -1.04
N LEU A 107 -4.69 -19.40 -0.14
CA LEU A 107 -4.05 -20.43 0.67
C LEU A 107 -4.74 -20.49 2.03
N ASP A 108 -5.41 -21.62 2.27
CA ASP A 108 -6.22 -21.82 3.46
C ASP A 108 -5.47 -22.64 4.52
N ASN A 109 -5.43 -22.07 5.69
CA ASN A 109 -5.18 -22.76 6.95
C ASN A 109 -5.95 -22.03 8.04
N GLU A 110 -7.01 -22.66 8.53
CA GLU A 110 -7.92 -22.02 9.50
C GLU A 110 -7.20 -21.64 10.81
N TYR A 111 -6.22 -22.41 11.24
CA TYR A 111 -5.45 -22.11 12.45
C TYR A 111 -4.70 -20.77 12.33
N TYR A 112 -4.12 -20.51 11.16
CA TYR A 112 -3.36 -19.29 10.92
C TYR A 112 -4.23 -18.10 10.49
N PHE A 113 -5.27 -18.31 9.67
CA PHE A 113 -5.93 -17.21 8.95
C PHE A 113 -7.40 -17.02 9.27
N LYS A 114 -8.07 -17.97 9.96
CA LYS A 114 -9.46 -17.79 10.39
C LYS A 114 -9.55 -17.01 11.69
N ARG A 115 -9.14 -15.75 11.64
CA ARG A 115 -9.06 -14.83 12.77
C ARG A 115 -9.64 -13.48 12.38
N THR A 116 -10.06 -12.68 13.36
CA THR A 116 -10.48 -11.30 13.14
C THR A 116 -9.25 -10.41 12.98
N GLY A 117 -9.14 -9.71 11.85
CA GLY A 117 -8.00 -8.89 11.49
C GLY A 117 -6.91 -9.66 10.74
N LEU A 118 -6.05 -8.89 10.07
CA LEU A 118 -5.03 -9.45 9.19
C LEU A 118 -3.69 -9.67 9.90
N TYR A 119 -3.32 -8.78 10.82
CA TYR A 119 -2.00 -8.68 11.45
C TYR A 119 -2.10 -8.40 12.94
N GLY A 120 -0.96 -8.47 13.62
CA GLY A 120 -0.82 -8.11 15.03
C GLY A 120 -0.96 -9.28 16.00
N PHE A 121 -0.82 -10.50 15.50
CA PHE A 121 -0.83 -11.70 16.33
C PHE A 121 0.60 -12.07 16.75
N TYR A 122 0.71 -12.65 17.95
CA TYR A 122 1.99 -13.06 18.52
C TYR A 122 2.76 -14.06 17.63
N ASP A 123 2.03 -14.85 16.84
CA ASP A 123 2.53 -15.88 15.94
C ASP A 123 2.61 -15.43 14.47
N ASP A 124 2.57 -14.13 14.20
CA ASP A 124 2.67 -13.60 12.82
C ASP A 124 3.93 -14.09 12.09
N GLY A 125 5.04 -14.32 12.80
CA GLY A 125 6.25 -14.91 12.23
C GLY A 125 6.02 -16.28 11.64
N GLU A 126 5.35 -17.17 12.37
CA GLU A 126 5.00 -18.51 11.89
C GLU A 126 3.92 -18.47 10.79
N ARG A 127 2.91 -17.63 10.96
CA ARG A 127 1.82 -17.45 9.98
C ARG A 127 2.36 -17.09 8.59
N PHE A 128 3.26 -16.11 8.53
CA PHE A 128 3.79 -15.63 7.26
C PHE A 128 5.00 -16.42 6.77
N ALA A 129 5.70 -17.17 7.64
CA ALA A 129 6.61 -18.22 7.23
C ALA A 129 5.86 -19.37 6.52
N PHE A 130 4.76 -19.86 7.12
CA PHE A 130 3.85 -20.81 6.49
C PHE A 130 3.36 -20.28 5.13
N PHE A 131 2.83 -19.06 5.07
CA PHE A 131 2.30 -18.47 3.83
C PHE A 131 3.36 -18.40 2.73
N SER A 132 4.56 -17.89 3.06
CA SER A 132 5.67 -17.79 2.10
C SER A 132 6.12 -19.16 1.60
N ARG A 133 6.17 -20.17 2.46
CA ARG A 133 6.52 -21.54 2.08
C ARG A 133 5.42 -22.17 1.22
N ALA A 134 4.16 -21.97 1.61
CA ALA A 134 3.00 -22.49 0.88
C ALA A 134 2.92 -21.92 -0.56
N ILE A 135 3.35 -20.68 -0.79
CA ILE A 135 3.46 -20.09 -2.14
C ILE A 135 4.43 -20.93 -3.01
N CYS A 136 5.57 -21.33 -2.47
CA CYS A 136 6.52 -22.14 -3.22
C CYS A 136 5.98 -23.57 -3.47
N GLU A 137 5.37 -24.19 -2.46
CA GLU A 137 4.76 -25.52 -2.59
C GLU A 137 3.57 -25.53 -3.55
N MET A 138 2.74 -24.47 -3.56
CA MET A 138 1.58 -24.32 -4.44
C MET A 138 1.94 -24.51 -5.92
N LEU A 139 3.15 -24.14 -6.34
CA LEU A 139 3.57 -24.22 -7.74
C LEU A 139 3.59 -25.63 -8.31
N PHE A 140 3.65 -26.67 -7.45
CA PHE A 140 3.50 -28.06 -7.86
C PHE A 140 2.05 -28.50 -8.11
N HIS A 141 1.09 -27.66 -7.72
CA HIS A 141 -0.34 -28.00 -7.68
C HIS A 141 -1.21 -27.13 -8.58
N VAL A 142 -0.64 -26.18 -9.30
CA VAL A 142 -1.34 -25.28 -10.21
C VAL A 142 -0.81 -25.40 -11.63
N ASP A 143 -1.68 -25.21 -12.61
CA ASP A 143 -1.29 -25.08 -14.02
C ASP A 143 -0.88 -23.63 -14.32
N PHE A 144 0.18 -23.18 -13.67
CA PHE A 144 0.76 -21.85 -13.86
C PHE A 144 2.24 -21.85 -13.44
N HIS A 145 3.10 -21.71 -14.42
CA HIS A 145 4.54 -21.63 -14.20
C HIS A 145 4.99 -20.18 -14.33
N PRO A 146 5.28 -19.49 -13.22
CA PRO A 146 5.70 -18.09 -13.26
C PRO A 146 7.14 -17.95 -13.78
N ASP A 147 7.34 -16.96 -14.65
CA ASP A 147 8.67 -16.44 -14.97
C ASP A 147 9.21 -15.56 -13.86
N ILE A 148 8.26 -14.85 -13.18
CA ILE A 148 8.56 -13.93 -12.08
C ILE A 148 7.61 -14.20 -10.90
N ILE A 149 8.19 -14.30 -9.70
CA ILE A 149 7.45 -14.18 -8.44
C ILE A 149 7.70 -12.80 -7.88
N HIS A 150 6.62 -12.02 -7.70
CA HIS A 150 6.65 -10.67 -7.16
C HIS A 150 6.14 -10.66 -5.71
N ALA A 151 7.04 -10.67 -4.75
CA ALA A 151 6.75 -10.64 -3.33
C ALA A 151 6.61 -9.20 -2.82
N ASN A 152 5.68 -8.96 -1.90
CA ASN A 152 5.33 -7.64 -1.40
C ASN A 152 5.33 -7.58 0.13
N ASP A 153 6.12 -6.68 0.69
CA ASP A 153 6.34 -6.47 2.12
C ASP A 153 6.81 -7.71 2.91
N TRP A 154 7.03 -7.53 4.20
CA TRP A 154 7.64 -8.53 5.06
C TRP A 154 6.86 -9.86 5.14
N GLN A 155 5.55 -9.82 4.93
CA GLN A 155 4.69 -11.00 5.00
C GLN A 155 4.96 -12.01 3.87
N THR A 156 5.56 -11.57 2.77
CA THR A 156 5.98 -12.44 1.66
C THR A 156 7.49 -12.45 1.47
N ALA A 157 8.22 -11.82 2.36
CA ALA A 157 9.67 -11.66 2.25
C ALA A 157 10.46 -12.98 2.28
N LEU A 158 9.89 -14.01 2.90
CA LEU A 158 10.53 -15.34 2.91
C LEU A 158 10.37 -16.11 1.59
N VAL A 159 9.51 -15.66 0.66
CA VAL A 159 9.36 -16.35 -0.65
C VAL A 159 10.67 -16.41 -1.43
N PRO A 160 11.39 -15.29 -1.69
CA PRO A 160 12.70 -15.36 -2.35
C PRO A 160 13.76 -16.14 -1.55
N VAL A 161 13.68 -16.12 -0.22
CA VAL A 161 14.58 -16.88 0.65
C VAL A 161 14.36 -18.40 0.47
N TYR A 162 13.12 -18.84 0.62
CA TYR A 162 12.76 -20.25 0.47
C TYR A 162 13.01 -20.75 -0.96
N LEU A 163 12.67 -19.95 -1.97
CA LEU A 163 12.95 -20.28 -3.35
C LEU A 163 14.44 -20.57 -3.55
N ASN A 164 15.32 -19.73 -3.02
CA ASN A 164 16.77 -19.89 -3.14
C ASN A 164 17.29 -21.13 -2.39
N LEU A 165 16.84 -21.34 -1.14
CA LEU A 165 17.36 -22.40 -0.30
C LEU A 165 16.84 -23.79 -0.70
N TYR A 166 15.56 -23.90 -1.08
CA TYR A 166 14.90 -25.19 -1.15
C TYR A 166 14.36 -25.57 -2.53
N TYR A 167 14.25 -24.62 -3.48
CA TYR A 167 13.58 -24.93 -4.77
C TYR A 167 14.42 -24.62 -6.00
N ARG A 168 15.46 -23.77 -5.91
CA ARG A 168 16.32 -23.40 -7.05
C ARG A 168 17.03 -24.57 -7.71
N HIS A 169 17.25 -25.68 -7.01
CA HIS A 169 17.87 -26.88 -7.56
C HIS A 169 16.91 -27.67 -8.46
N LEU A 170 15.60 -27.42 -8.37
CA LEU A 170 14.59 -28.07 -9.19
C LEU A 170 14.51 -27.41 -10.56
N GLU A 171 14.41 -28.23 -11.61
CA GLU A 171 14.33 -27.72 -12.99
C GLU A 171 13.16 -26.77 -13.21
N SER A 172 12.00 -27.07 -12.64
CA SER A 172 10.77 -26.26 -12.72
C SER A 172 10.87 -24.90 -12.05
N HIS A 173 11.79 -24.71 -11.10
CA HIS A 173 11.91 -23.47 -10.32
C HIS A 173 13.19 -22.68 -10.60
N ARG A 174 14.18 -23.31 -11.23
CA ARG A 174 15.52 -22.73 -11.43
C ARG A 174 15.50 -21.42 -12.22
N SER A 175 14.62 -21.29 -13.19
CA SER A 175 14.53 -20.10 -14.06
C SER A 175 13.70 -18.97 -13.47
N ILE A 176 12.93 -19.21 -12.40
CA ILE A 176 12.04 -18.21 -11.80
C ILE A 176 12.87 -17.05 -11.24
N LYS A 177 12.54 -15.83 -11.66
CA LYS A 177 13.12 -14.60 -11.10
C LYS A 177 12.23 -14.04 -10.01
N THR A 178 12.86 -13.30 -9.08
CA THR A 178 12.15 -12.73 -7.94
C THR A 178 12.26 -11.22 -7.91
N VAL A 179 11.13 -10.55 -7.71
CA VAL A 179 11.04 -9.12 -7.39
C VAL A 179 10.48 -9.01 -5.98
N PHE A 180 11.10 -8.19 -5.17
CA PHE A 180 10.62 -7.86 -3.83
C PHE A 180 10.31 -6.37 -3.73
N THR A 181 9.07 -6.01 -3.38
CA THR A 181 8.64 -4.62 -3.21
C THR A 181 8.48 -4.27 -1.73
N ILE A 182 9.15 -3.21 -1.30
CA ILE A 182 9.01 -2.59 0.01
C ILE A 182 7.95 -1.49 -0.10
N HIS A 183 6.76 -1.73 0.47
CA HIS A 183 5.71 -0.71 0.58
C HIS A 183 5.91 0.17 1.81
N ASN A 184 6.35 -0.43 2.93
CA ASN A 184 6.68 0.31 4.15
C ASN A 184 7.83 -0.36 4.90
N ILE A 185 9.02 0.26 4.88
CA ILE A 185 10.23 -0.27 5.52
C ILE A 185 10.14 -0.31 7.06
N GLN A 186 9.19 0.38 7.65
CA GLN A 186 8.98 0.36 9.10
C GLN A 186 8.63 -1.05 9.61
N TYR A 187 7.92 -1.83 8.79
CA TYR A 187 7.47 -3.19 9.14
C TYR A 187 8.36 -4.21 8.44
N GLN A 188 9.23 -4.87 9.20
CA GLN A 188 10.30 -5.71 8.66
C GLN A 188 10.16 -7.20 8.94
N GLY A 189 9.22 -7.59 9.82
CA GLY A 189 9.12 -8.98 10.29
C GLY A 189 10.34 -9.36 11.13
N LYS A 190 10.52 -8.69 12.29
CA LYS A 190 11.62 -8.93 13.24
C LYS A 190 11.17 -9.89 14.35
N TYR A 191 11.98 -10.92 14.58
CA TYR A 191 11.70 -11.97 15.56
C TYR A 191 12.99 -12.43 16.26
N GLY A 192 12.86 -13.14 17.36
CA GLY A 192 13.99 -13.76 18.04
C GLY A 192 14.70 -14.81 17.16
N MET A 193 15.97 -15.09 17.49
CA MET A 193 16.76 -16.06 16.74
C MET A 193 16.26 -17.52 16.89
N ASP A 194 15.46 -17.79 17.91
CA ASP A 194 14.86 -19.09 18.21
C ASP A 194 13.92 -19.58 17.08
N ILE A 195 13.27 -18.68 16.33
CA ILE A 195 12.39 -19.08 15.23
C ILE A 195 13.14 -19.61 14.01
N MET A 196 14.47 -19.41 13.90
CA MET A 196 15.25 -19.73 12.70
C MET A 196 15.15 -21.20 12.31
N GLU A 197 15.46 -22.11 13.23
CA GLU A 197 15.41 -23.55 12.99
C GLU A 197 14.00 -24.11 13.25
N ASP A 198 13.38 -23.73 14.38
CA ASP A 198 12.11 -24.31 14.82
C ASP A 198 10.94 -23.97 13.90
N THR A 199 10.86 -22.73 13.44
CA THR A 199 9.73 -22.23 12.64
C THR A 199 10.07 -22.11 11.16
N LEU A 200 11.22 -21.49 10.84
CA LEU A 200 11.58 -21.25 9.43
C LEU A 200 12.23 -22.48 8.79
N GLY A 201 12.75 -23.42 9.58
CA GLY A 201 13.46 -24.61 9.10
C GLY A 201 14.82 -24.25 8.49
N ILE A 202 15.37 -23.06 8.77
CA ILE A 202 16.64 -22.59 8.21
C ILE A 202 17.76 -22.89 9.18
N GLY A 203 18.72 -23.72 8.74
CA GLY A 203 19.86 -24.13 9.56
C GLY A 203 20.89 -23.02 9.75
N ARG A 204 21.79 -23.23 10.71
CA ARG A 204 22.83 -22.24 11.10
C ARG A 204 23.74 -21.80 9.94
N ALA A 205 23.98 -22.65 8.96
CA ALA A 205 24.80 -22.31 7.80
C ALA A 205 24.23 -21.16 6.98
N ASP A 206 22.89 -21.08 6.91
CA ASP A 206 22.16 -20.11 6.13
C ASP A 206 21.56 -18.99 7.00
N ALA A 207 21.79 -19.00 8.31
CA ALA A 207 21.28 -18.00 9.25
C ALA A 207 21.67 -16.57 8.85
N HIS A 208 22.87 -16.40 8.26
CA HIS A 208 23.39 -15.12 7.78
C HIS A 208 22.45 -14.42 6.76
N LEU A 209 21.56 -15.16 6.10
CA LEU A 209 20.58 -14.58 5.17
C LEU A 209 19.51 -13.74 5.88
N LEU A 210 19.14 -14.12 7.11
CA LEU A 210 18.06 -13.50 7.86
C LEU A 210 18.51 -12.77 9.12
N GLU A 211 19.68 -13.15 9.67
CA GLU A 211 20.21 -12.50 10.86
C GLU A 211 20.59 -11.05 10.56
N TYR A 212 20.09 -10.13 11.37
CA TYR A 212 20.42 -8.72 11.33
C TYR A 212 20.23 -8.09 12.73
N ASP A 213 21.28 -7.45 13.25
CA ASP A 213 21.28 -6.85 14.58
C ASP A 213 20.83 -7.80 15.70
N GLY A 214 21.28 -9.08 15.64
CA GLY A 214 20.99 -10.09 16.65
C GLY A 214 19.56 -10.62 16.64
N CYS A 215 18.79 -10.33 15.61
CA CYS A 215 17.44 -10.86 15.41
C CYS A 215 17.26 -11.44 14.00
N VAL A 216 16.21 -12.24 13.83
CA VAL A 216 15.73 -12.64 12.50
C VAL A 216 14.97 -11.46 11.90
N ASN A 217 15.31 -11.08 10.65
CA ASN A 217 14.64 -10.02 9.91
C ASN A 217 14.22 -10.53 8.53
N PHE A 218 12.91 -10.70 8.30
CA PHE A 218 12.37 -11.26 7.07
C PHE A 218 12.64 -10.35 5.86
N MET A 219 12.47 -9.05 6.02
CA MET A 219 12.73 -8.07 4.96
C MET A 219 14.21 -8.08 4.54
N LYS A 220 15.13 -8.21 5.49
CA LYS A 220 16.56 -8.38 5.21
C LYS A 220 16.81 -9.60 4.32
N GLY A 221 16.17 -10.72 4.64
CA GLY A 221 16.27 -11.93 3.84
C GLY A 221 15.79 -11.75 2.40
N ALA A 222 14.66 -11.05 2.20
CA ALA A 222 14.17 -10.72 0.87
C ALA A 222 15.13 -9.79 0.11
N ILE A 223 15.66 -8.77 0.78
CA ILE A 223 16.64 -7.85 0.17
C ILE A 223 17.91 -8.61 -0.25
N GLU A 224 18.36 -9.59 0.52
CA GLU A 224 19.51 -10.44 0.15
C GLU A 224 19.20 -11.33 -1.07
N CYS A 225 18.08 -12.02 -1.05
CA CYS A 225 17.79 -13.15 -1.94
C CYS A 225 17.07 -12.75 -3.24
N ALA A 226 16.33 -11.67 -3.27
CA ALA A 226 15.58 -11.26 -4.47
C ALA A 226 16.53 -10.82 -5.61
N ASP A 227 16.15 -11.13 -6.86
CA ASP A 227 16.88 -10.68 -8.05
C ASP A 227 16.76 -9.15 -8.25
N LYS A 228 15.61 -8.57 -7.89
CA LYS A 228 15.36 -7.11 -7.87
C LYS A 228 14.62 -6.72 -6.60
N VAL A 229 14.96 -5.55 -6.09
CA VAL A 229 14.26 -4.91 -4.97
C VAL A 229 13.65 -3.62 -5.49
N THR A 230 12.38 -3.41 -5.22
CA THR A 230 11.69 -2.18 -5.59
C THR A 230 11.08 -1.53 -4.36
N THR A 231 10.82 -0.25 -4.45
CA THR A 231 9.96 0.47 -3.50
C THR A 231 9.02 1.39 -4.26
N VAL A 232 8.10 2.00 -3.56
CA VAL A 232 6.88 2.58 -4.12
C VAL A 232 6.98 4.03 -4.54
N SER A 233 8.21 4.59 -4.58
CA SER A 233 8.50 5.86 -5.26
C SER A 233 10.01 6.07 -5.44
N PRO A 234 10.45 6.84 -6.45
CA PRO A 234 11.85 7.17 -6.67
C PRO A 234 12.50 7.93 -5.49
N SER A 235 11.81 8.92 -4.95
CA SER A 235 12.29 9.66 -3.78
C SER A 235 12.41 8.75 -2.56
N TYR A 236 11.45 7.87 -2.32
CA TYR A 236 11.53 6.93 -1.21
C TYR A 236 12.67 5.92 -1.36
N ALA A 237 12.99 5.49 -2.59
CA ALA A 237 14.15 4.63 -2.84
C ALA A 237 15.48 5.32 -2.44
N THR A 238 15.53 6.63 -2.48
CA THR A 238 16.68 7.42 -2.01
C THR A 238 16.62 7.64 -0.50
N GLU A 239 15.43 7.97 0.03
CA GLU A 239 15.23 8.23 1.46
C GLU A 239 15.58 7.00 2.32
N ILE A 240 15.20 5.78 1.92
CA ILE A 240 15.49 4.56 2.68
C ILE A 240 16.99 4.16 2.70
N LEU A 241 17.86 4.87 1.98
CA LEU A 241 19.30 4.75 2.11
C LEU A 241 19.88 5.62 3.24
N ASP A 242 19.06 6.51 3.81
CA ASP A 242 19.43 7.39 4.91
C ASP A 242 19.00 6.75 6.25
N PRO A 243 19.86 6.77 7.29
CA PRO A 243 19.55 6.19 8.61
C PRO A 243 18.25 6.71 9.23
N TRP A 244 17.84 7.95 8.91
CA TRP A 244 16.61 8.55 9.42
C TRP A 244 15.35 7.87 8.92
N TYR A 245 15.36 7.31 7.70
CA TYR A 245 14.19 6.72 7.07
C TYR A 245 14.26 5.19 6.95
N SER A 246 15.48 4.60 7.09
CA SER A 246 15.74 3.19 6.84
C SER A 246 15.23 2.22 7.91
N HIS A 247 14.90 2.73 9.09
CA HIS A 247 14.63 1.91 10.28
C HIS A 247 15.72 0.85 10.55
N GLY A 248 16.99 1.24 10.31
CA GLY A 248 18.18 0.42 10.56
C GLY A 248 18.60 -0.47 9.40
N LEU A 249 17.99 -0.37 8.21
CA LEU A 249 18.38 -1.16 7.03
C LEU A 249 19.24 -0.38 6.02
N ASP A 250 19.67 0.84 6.32
CA ASP A 250 20.39 1.71 5.38
C ASP A 250 21.71 1.12 4.89
N ASP A 251 22.52 0.51 5.75
CA ASP A 251 23.77 -0.12 5.36
C ASP A 251 23.54 -1.29 4.39
N LEU A 252 22.56 -2.14 4.66
CA LEU A 252 22.17 -3.23 3.78
C LEU A 252 21.69 -2.69 2.43
N LEU A 253 20.80 -1.70 2.45
CA LEU A 253 20.23 -1.11 1.23
C LEU A 253 21.29 -0.41 0.38
N ARG A 254 22.24 0.30 0.99
CA ARG A 254 23.40 0.88 0.28
C ARG A 254 24.25 -0.20 -0.40
N GLN A 255 24.54 -1.31 0.28
CA GLN A 255 25.26 -2.44 -0.30
C GLN A 255 24.52 -3.08 -1.48
N LYS A 256 23.18 -3.11 -1.43
CA LYS A 256 22.32 -3.70 -2.45
C LYS A 256 21.71 -2.68 -3.42
N GLN A 257 22.17 -1.44 -3.41
CA GLN A 257 21.62 -0.34 -4.23
C GLN A 257 21.59 -0.67 -5.72
N TYR A 258 22.52 -1.49 -6.23
CA TYR A 258 22.59 -1.89 -7.64
C TYR A 258 21.32 -2.63 -8.13
N LYS A 259 20.52 -3.18 -7.23
CA LYS A 259 19.26 -3.86 -7.56
C LYS A 259 18.02 -3.15 -7.01
N LEU A 260 18.18 -2.03 -6.31
CA LEU A 260 17.10 -1.22 -5.78
C LEU A 260 16.62 -0.20 -6.81
N CYS A 261 15.30 -0.06 -6.97
CA CYS A 261 14.70 1.05 -7.71
C CYS A 261 13.35 1.46 -7.10
N GLY A 262 12.99 2.73 -7.29
CA GLY A 262 11.69 3.28 -6.91
C GLY A 262 10.75 3.36 -8.11
N ILE A 263 9.52 2.88 -7.94
CA ILE A 263 8.46 2.95 -8.95
C ILE A 263 7.21 3.51 -8.28
N LEU A 264 6.78 4.69 -8.70
CA LEU A 264 5.61 5.34 -8.12
C LEU A 264 4.34 4.50 -8.38
N ASN A 265 3.58 4.20 -7.32
CA ASN A 265 2.28 3.56 -7.47
C ASN A 265 1.29 4.48 -8.19
N GLY A 266 0.34 3.87 -8.88
CA GLY A 266 -0.84 4.55 -9.41
C GLY A 266 -2.08 4.28 -8.57
N ILE A 267 -3.22 4.76 -9.04
CA ILE A 267 -4.54 4.50 -8.48
C ILE A 267 -5.44 3.77 -9.49
N ASP A 268 -6.43 3.05 -9.01
CA ASP A 268 -7.47 2.49 -9.88
C ASP A 268 -8.41 3.62 -10.36
N THR A 269 -8.16 4.09 -11.59
CA THR A 269 -8.94 5.18 -12.19
C THR A 269 -10.36 4.79 -12.58
N LYS A 270 -10.73 3.50 -12.52
CA LYS A 270 -12.11 3.04 -12.70
C LYS A 270 -12.88 3.09 -11.39
N SER A 271 -12.24 2.65 -10.30
CA SER A 271 -12.81 2.73 -8.97
C SER A 271 -12.89 4.18 -8.47
N TYR A 272 -11.84 4.98 -8.74
CA TYR A 272 -11.78 6.39 -8.39
C TYR A 272 -12.10 7.26 -9.62
N ASP A 273 -13.38 7.29 -10.03
CA ASP A 273 -13.84 8.10 -11.15
C ASP A 273 -15.06 8.98 -10.74
N PRO A 274 -14.87 10.31 -10.62
CA PRO A 274 -15.96 11.21 -10.26
C PRO A 274 -17.13 11.20 -11.26
N ALA A 275 -16.91 10.72 -12.48
CA ALA A 275 -18.00 10.61 -13.48
C ALA A 275 -18.97 9.46 -13.19
N THR A 276 -18.54 8.42 -12.45
CA THR A 276 -19.32 7.19 -12.23
C THR A 276 -19.40 6.77 -10.77
N ASP A 277 -18.76 7.46 -9.85
CA ASP A 277 -18.76 7.10 -8.43
C ASP A 277 -20.15 7.24 -7.80
N PRO A 278 -20.79 6.15 -7.35
CA PRO A 278 -22.14 6.19 -6.81
C PRO A 278 -22.24 6.86 -5.43
N ASN A 279 -21.12 7.17 -4.79
CA ASN A 279 -21.10 7.80 -3.46
C ASN A 279 -21.27 9.33 -3.51
N LEU A 280 -21.15 9.94 -4.70
CA LEU A 280 -21.19 11.40 -4.84
C LEU A 280 -22.62 11.94 -4.87
N ALA A 281 -22.81 13.17 -4.39
CA ALA A 281 -24.06 13.89 -4.51
C ALA A 281 -24.40 14.18 -5.98
N GLU A 282 -23.40 14.56 -6.75
CA GLU A 282 -23.47 14.71 -8.21
C GLU A 282 -22.17 14.19 -8.85
N ASN A 283 -22.32 13.44 -9.94
CA ASN A 283 -21.17 12.99 -10.74
C ASN A 283 -20.70 14.11 -11.66
N TYR A 284 -19.39 14.17 -11.93
CA TYR A 284 -18.81 15.22 -12.77
C TYR A 284 -17.60 14.74 -13.57
N THR A 285 -17.33 15.49 -14.62
CA THR A 285 -16.17 15.35 -15.51
C THR A 285 -15.41 16.69 -15.56
N ALA A 286 -14.28 16.73 -16.26
CA ALA A 286 -13.55 17.97 -16.49
C ALA A 286 -14.39 19.07 -17.19
N ALA A 287 -15.46 18.71 -17.91
CA ALA A 287 -16.29 19.66 -18.62
C ALA A 287 -17.30 20.40 -17.71
N ASN A 288 -17.76 19.77 -16.63
CA ASN A 288 -18.84 20.30 -15.78
C ASN A 288 -18.48 20.41 -14.29
N PHE A 289 -17.21 20.16 -13.92
CA PHE A 289 -16.79 20.10 -12.50
C PHE A 289 -17.11 21.39 -11.73
N LYS A 290 -17.06 22.57 -12.36
CA LYS A 290 -17.26 23.86 -11.69
C LYS A 290 -18.61 23.97 -10.98
N THR A 291 -19.67 23.38 -11.54
CA THR A 291 -21.02 23.38 -10.97
C THR A 291 -21.27 22.15 -10.10
N HIS A 292 -20.96 20.97 -10.60
CA HIS A 292 -21.28 19.69 -9.93
C HIS A 292 -20.41 19.43 -8.70
N LYS A 293 -19.12 19.82 -8.73
CA LYS A 293 -18.24 19.73 -7.54
C LYS A 293 -18.75 20.66 -6.42
N LEU A 294 -19.40 21.78 -6.76
CA LEU A 294 -20.02 22.65 -5.75
C LEU A 294 -21.18 21.94 -5.02
N ALA A 295 -21.96 21.11 -5.72
CA ALA A 295 -22.99 20.29 -5.07
C ALA A 295 -22.36 19.25 -4.11
N CYS A 296 -21.25 18.61 -4.52
CA CYS A 296 -20.49 17.74 -3.64
C CYS A 296 -19.91 18.46 -2.42
N LYS A 297 -19.47 19.72 -2.57
CA LYS A 297 -19.01 20.54 -1.45
C LYS A 297 -20.12 20.82 -0.45
N LYS A 298 -21.31 21.20 -0.92
CA LYS A 298 -22.48 21.42 -0.05
C LYS A 298 -22.93 20.14 0.67
N ASP A 299 -22.91 18.99 -0.02
CA ASP A 299 -23.17 17.70 0.60
C ASP A 299 -22.14 17.40 1.71
N LEU A 300 -20.86 17.63 1.44
CA LEU A 300 -19.78 17.48 2.42
C LEU A 300 -19.99 18.40 3.63
N GLN A 301 -20.26 19.69 3.41
CA GLN A 301 -20.53 20.66 4.47
C GLN A 301 -21.71 20.20 5.34
N SER A 302 -22.79 19.74 4.73
CA SER A 302 -23.98 19.23 5.44
C SER A 302 -23.64 17.98 6.29
N ILE A 303 -22.92 17.00 5.73
CA ILE A 303 -22.56 15.74 6.42
C ILE A 303 -21.68 16.01 7.64
N PHE A 304 -20.76 16.98 7.54
CA PHE A 304 -19.83 17.32 8.62
C PHE A 304 -20.34 18.43 9.56
N GLY A 305 -21.56 18.92 9.36
CA GLY A 305 -22.17 19.96 10.19
C GLY A 305 -21.49 21.33 10.03
N LEU A 306 -20.90 21.57 8.86
CA LEU A 306 -20.32 22.86 8.51
C LEU A 306 -21.40 23.82 7.99
N HIS A 307 -21.16 25.11 8.15
CA HIS A 307 -22.01 26.12 7.52
C HIS A 307 -21.81 26.12 6.00
N ASP A 308 -22.89 26.38 5.25
CA ASP A 308 -22.84 26.59 3.78
C ASP A 308 -22.23 27.97 3.46
N TRP A 309 -20.95 28.12 3.76
CA TRP A 309 -20.18 29.30 3.45
C TRP A 309 -19.42 29.14 2.14
N PRO A 310 -19.26 30.18 1.34
CA PRO A 310 -18.49 30.14 0.11
C PRO A 310 -16.98 30.31 0.38
N VAL A 311 -16.48 29.63 1.40
CA VAL A 311 -15.05 29.64 1.81
C VAL A 311 -14.38 28.32 1.45
N PRO A 312 -13.04 28.27 1.33
CA PRO A 312 -12.34 27.03 1.06
C PRO A 312 -12.56 25.96 2.13
N VAL A 313 -12.66 24.71 1.71
CA VAL A 313 -12.67 23.52 2.58
C VAL A 313 -11.33 22.79 2.45
N LEU A 314 -10.56 22.79 3.52
CA LEU A 314 -9.35 22.00 3.67
C LEU A 314 -9.70 20.65 4.30
N ALA A 315 -9.30 19.54 3.68
CA ALA A 315 -9.63 18.22 4.19
C ALA A 315 -8.40 17.35 4.44
N MET A 316 -8.52 16.45 5.41
CA MET A 316 -7.59 15.37 5.70
C MET A 316 -8.35 14.05 5.80
N VAL A 317 -7.86 13.01 5.12
CA VAL A 317 -8.31 11.62 5.27
C VAL A 317 -7.07 10.79 5.58
N THR A 318 -6.87 10.43 6.85
CA THR A 318 -5.64 9.78 7.27
C THR A 318 -5.78 9.04 8.60
N ARG A 319 -4.84 8.14 8.88
CA ARG A 319 -4.64 7.67 10.27
C ARG A 319 -4.14 8.83 11.12
N LEU A 320 -4.75 9.03 12.28
CA LEU A 320 -4.38 10.10 13.22
C LEU A 320 -3.20 9.65 14.08
N VAL A 321 -2.00 9.64 13.49
CA VAL A 321 -0.74 9.20 14.11
C VAL A 321 0.38 10.18 13.78
N GLY A 322 1.39 10.26 14.66
CA GLY A 322 2.43 11.29 14.57
C GLY A 322 3.17 11.35 13.23
N HIS A 323 3.49 10.19 12.62
CA HIS A 323 4.20 10.19 11.33
C HIS A 323 3.39 10.72 10.14
N LYS A 324 2.08 10.93 10.30
CA LYS A 324 1.21 11.58 9.29
C LYS A 324 1.19 13.11 9.43
N GLY A 325 1.97 13.69 10.33
CA GLY A 325 2.08 15.14 10.50
C GLY A 325 0.89 15.78 11.20
N VAL A 326 0.13 14.97 11.94
CA VAL A 326 -1.05 15.44 12.68
C VAL A 326 -0.66 16.44 13.78
N ASP A 327 0.53 16.31 14.34
CA ASP A 327 1.13 17.25 15.30
C ASP A 327 1.35 18.65 14.69
N LEU A 328 1.76 18.75 13.42
CA LEU A 328 1.87 20.03 12.73
C LEU A 328 0.50 20.70 12.59
N VAL A 329 -0.50 19.93 12.17
CA VAL A 329 -1.87 20.43 12.04
C VAL A 329 -2.43 20.87 13.38
N ARG A 330 -2.24 20.08 14.43
CA ARG A 330 -2.63 20.44 15.80
C ARG A 330 -2.10 21.81 16.22
N HIS A 331 -0.87 22.13 15.83
CA HIS A 331 -0.22 23.38 16.20
C HIS A 331 -0.88 24.62 15.58
N VAL A 332 -1.38 24.53 14.34
CA VAL A 332 -1.88 25.68 13.57
C VAL A 332 -3.36 25.58 13.17
N ALA A 333 -4.08 24.53 13.59
CA ALA A 333 -5.46 24.29 13.16
C ALA A 333 -6.40 25.47 13.48
N GLN A 334 -6.24 26.12 14.65
CA GLN A 334 -7.05 27.28 15.01
C GLN A 334 -6.73 28.49 14.12
N GLU A 335 -5.47 28.64 13.69
CA GLU A 335 -5.09 29.73 12.77
C GLU A 335 -5.66 29.51 11.38
N VAL A 336 -5.70 28.25 10.88
CA VAL A 336 -6.38 27.91 9.61
C VAL A 336 -7.84 28.34 9.66
N VAL A 337 -8.55 28.01 10.75
CA VAL A 337 -9.97 28.39 10.94
C VAL A 337 -10.15 29.91 11.02
N ASN A 338 -9.27 30.59 11.76
CA ASN A 338 -9.31 32.05 11.92
C ASN A 338 -9.07 32.80 10.60
N ASN A 339 -8.41 32.17 9.63
CA ASN A 339 -8.24 32.70 8.27
C ASN A 339 -9.41 32.38 7.34
N GLY A 340 -10.55 31.92 7.87
CA GLY A 340 -11.77 31.70 7.11
C GLY A 340 -11.79 30.42 6.26
N ILE A 341 -10.97 29.41 6.62
CA ILE A 341 -10.93 28.11 5.96
C ILE A 341 -11.70 27.11 6.83
N GLN A 342 -12.64 26.38 6.24
CA GLN A 342 -13.29 25.26 6.91
C GLN A 342 -12.36 24.03 6.92
N LEU A 343 -12.32 23.29 8.03
CA LEU A 343 -11.48 22.11 8.20
C LEU A 343 -12.33 20.84 8.33
N VAL A 344 -12.05 19.85 7.50
CA VAL A 344 -12.67 18.51 7.57
C VAL A 344 -11.60 17.47 7.90
N VAL A 345 -11.83 16.68 8.94
CA VAL A 345 -10.94 15.56 9.32
C VAL A 345 -11.73 14.25 9.38
N LEU A 346 -11.27 13.27 8.63
CA LEU A 346 -11.77 11.89 8.62
C LEU A 346 -10.63 10.93 8.92
N GLY A 347 -10.70 10.22 10.03
CA GLY A 347 -9.68 9.24 10.39
C GLY A 347 -9.79 8.77 11.84
N SER A 348 -8.94 7.82 12.19
CA SER A 348 -8.79 7.32 13.56
C SER A 348 -7.32 7.01 13.85
N GLY A 349 -6.95 6.94 15.13
CA GLY A 349 -5.58 6.63 15.50
C GLY A 349 -5.30 6.80 16.99
N GLU A 350 -4.34 7.64 17.33
CA GLU A 350 -3.97 7.91 18.73
C GLU A 350 -5.04 8.77 19.42
N SER A 351 -5.46 8.35 20.59
CA SER A 351 -6.55 8.99 21.36
C SER A 351 -6.32 10.48 21.64
N GLU A 352 -5.05 10.89 21.76
CA GLU A 352 -4.68 12.30 21.95
C GLU A 352 -5.10 13.16 20.73
N TYR A 353 -4.87 12.67 19.51
CA TYR A 353 -5.27 13.39 18.31
C TYR A 353 -6.78 13.33 18.05
N GLU A 354 -7.40 12.19 18.33
CA GLU A 354 -8.86 12.04 18.21
C GLU A 354 -9.58 13.02 19.15
N SER A 355 -9.11 13.13 20.41
CA SER A 355 -9.65 14.07 21.40
C SER A 355 -9.42 15.51 20.97
N PHE A 356 -8.21 15.86 20.52
CA PHE A 356 -7.90 17.21 20.06
C PHE A 356 -8.83 17.68 18.94
N PHE A 357 -9.02 16.87 17.89
CA PHE A 357 -9.88 17.27 16.77
C PHE A 357 -11.35 17.35 17.17
N SER A 358 -11.80 16.45 18.05
CA SER A 358 -13.17 16.48 18.59
C SER A 358 -13.42 17.77 19.39
N GLU A 359 -12.49 18.19 20.22
CA GLU A 359 -12.55 19.44 20.98
C GLU A 359 -12.45 20.67 20.06
N LEU A 360 -11.61 20.61 19.02
CA LEU A 360 -11.48 21.69 18.05
C LEU A 360 -12.81 21.91 17.31
N ALA A 361 -13.48 20.82 16.90
CA ALA A 361 -14.80 20.89 16.28
C ALA A 361 -15.86 21.47 17.24
N ALA A 362 -15.85 21.06 18.49
CA ALA A 362 -16.78 21.59 19.50
C ALA A 362 -16.58 23.10 19.76
N ARG A 363 -15.34 23.59 19.68
CA ARG A 363 -15.01 25.02 19.86
C ARG A 363 -15.28 25.88 18.61
N ASN A 364 -15.36 25.25 17.43
CA ASN A 364 -15.53 25.93 16.14
C ASN A 364 -16.70 25.34 15.36
N PRO A 365 -17.95 25.42 15.89
CA PRO A 365 -19.12 24.86 15.22
C PRO A 365 -19.35 25.54 13.84
N GLY A 366 -19.63 24.71 12.82
CA GLY A 366 -19.83 25.18 11.46
C GLY A 366 -18.55 25.49 10.67
N ALA A 367 -17.39 25.53 11.33
CA ALA A 367 -16.09 25.74 10.68
C ALA A 367 -15.20 24.49 10.70
N VAL A 368 -15.36 23.60 11.70
CA VAL A 368 -14.59 22.36 11.81
C VAL A 368 -15.54 21.17 11.88
N GLY A 369 -15.36 20.22 11.00
CA GLY A 369 -16.10 18.95 10.97
C GLY A 369 -15.17 17.75 11.12
N VAL A 370 -15.48 16.86 12.07
CA VAL A 370 -14.64 15.70 12.39
C VAL A 370 -15.47 14.42 12.43
N ARG A 371 -14.94 13.37 11.85
CA ARG A 371 -15.46 12.00 11.96
C ARG A 371 -14.33 11.07 12.34
N ILE A 372 -14.38 10.52 13.55
CA ILE A 372 -13.45 9.51 14.01
C ILE A 372 -13.88 8.16 13.44
N GLY A 373 -12.95 7.49 12.77
CA GLY A 373 -13.14 6.22 12.09
C GLY A 373 -12.75 6.26 10.61
N PHE A 374 -12.75 5.10 9.99
CA PHE A 374 -12.49 4.98 8.55
C PHE A 374 -13.76 4.47 7.84
N VAL A 375 -14.32 5.31 6.98
CA VAL A 375 -15.51 5.01 6.19
C VAL A 375 -15.19 5.29 4.70
N PRO A 376 -14.92 4.25 3.88
CA PRO A 376 -14.49 4.42 2.50
C PRO A 376 -15.43 5.27 1.63
N SER A 377 -16.75 5.08 1.77
CA SER A 377 -17.76 5.87 1.05
C SER A 377 -17.73 7.35 1.44
N LEU A 378 -17.50 7.65 2.70
CA LEU A 378 -17.37 9.03 3.19
C LEU A 378 -16.06 9.67 2.71
N ALA A 379 -14.97 8.91 2.66
CA ALA A 379 -13.69 9.40 2.12
C ALA A 379 -13.84 9.89 0.67
N ARG A 380 -14.62 9.19 -0.17
CA ARG A 380 -14.91 9.62 -1.55
C ARG A 380 -15.65 10.95 -1.59
N LYS A 381 -16.61 11.16 -0.70
CA LYS A 381 -17.32 12.44 -0.55
C LYS A 381 -16.37 13.55 -0.09
N VAL A 382 -15.42 13.25 0.79
CA VAL A 382 -14.40 14.23 1.20
C VAL A 382 -13.53 14.64 0.01
N TYR A 383 -13.00 13.71 -0.77
CA TYR A 383 -12.21 14.04 -1.96
C TYR A 383 -13.01 14.88 -2.98
N ALA A 384 -14.28 14.54 -3.19
CA ALA A 384 -15.12 15.23 -4.14
C ALA A 384 -15.56 16.63 -3.66
N GLY A 385 -15.80 16.82 -2.37
CA GLY A 385 -16.31 18.06 -1.81
C GLY A 385 -15.25 19.05 -1.34
N ALA A 386 -14.04 18.58 -1.02
CA ALA A 386 -12.95 19.45 -0.58
C ALA A 386 -12.36 20.29 -1.72
N ASP A 387 -11.93 21.51 -1.41
CA ASP A 387 -11.16 22.36 -2.33
C ASP A 387 -9.68 22.03 -2.23
N MET A 388 -9.16 21.78 -1.02
CA MET A 388 -7.77 21.48 -0.72
C MET A 388 -7.66 20.18 0.09
N PHE A 389 -6.60 19.45 -0.13
CA PHE A 389 -6.34 18.17 0.55
C PHE A 389 -4.94 18.15 1.17
N LEU A 390 -4.85 18.03 2.49
CA LEU A 390 -3.61 18.19 3.24
C LEU A 390 -2.96 16.84 3.58
N MET A 391 -1.69 16.68 3.25
CA MET A 391 -0.84 15.53 3.63
C MET A 391 0.52 16.00 4.15
N PRO A 392 0.65 16.38 5.42
CA PRO A 392 1.89 16.93 6.00
C PRO A 392 2.82 15.85 6.54
N SER A 393 2.83 14.66 5.95
CA SER A 393 3.49 13.48 6.47
C SER A 393 4.98 13.68 6.75
N LYS A 394 5.47 13.15 7.88
CA LYS A 394 6.90 13.09 8.21
C LYS A 394 7.65 12.13 7.30
N SER A 395 7.00 11.03 6.93
CA SER A 395 7.44 10.07 5.94
C SER A 395 6.22 9.49 5.22
N GLU A 396 6.27 9.42 3.89
CA GLU A 396 5.20 8.86 3.07
C GLU A 396 5.82 8.07 1.90
N PRO A 397 5.91 6.74 2.01
CA PRO A 397 6.55 5.92 0.97
C PRO A 397 6.02 6.20 -0.44
N CYS A 398 4.72 6.26 -0.59
CA CYS A 398 4.04 6.63 -1.82
C CYS A 398 2.94 7.66 -1.58
N GLY A 399 1.99 7.35 -0.69
CA GLY A 399 0.72 8.04 -0.64
C GLY A 399 -0.15 7.70 -1.85
N LEU A 400 -1.44 7.48 -1.63
CA LEU A 400 -2.43 7.32 -2.70
C LEU A 400 -3.46 8.44 -2.63
N SER A 401 -3.73 8.93 -1.43
CA SER A 401 -4.79 9.91 -1.17
C SER A 401 -4.59 11.24 -1.92
N GLN A 402 -3.35 11.71 -2.11
CA GLN A 402 -3.07 12.90 -2.92
C GLN A 402 -3.41 12.69 -4.40
N MET A 403 -3.17 11.50 -4.92
CA MET A 403 -3.52 11.18 -6.31
C MET A 403 -5.04 11.02 -6.49
N VAL A 404 -5.72 10.45 -5.49
CA VAL A 404 -7.19 10.39 -5.47
C VAL A 404 -7.76 11.81 -5.35
N ALA A 405 -7.22 12.65 -4.48
CA ALA A 405 -7.63 14.05 -4.35
C ALA A 405 -7.53 14.79 -5.68
N LEU A 406 -6.40 14.68 -6.39
CA LEU A 406 -6.23 15.22 -7.74
C LEU A 406 -7.29 14.69 -8.71
N ARG A 407 -7.56 13.38 -8.68
CA ARG A 407 -8.56 12.75 -9.56
C ARG A 407 -9.97 13.32 -9.34
N TYR A 408 -10.29 13.72 -8.10
CA TYR A 408 -11.56 14.33 -7.71
C TYR A 408 -11.49 15.87 -7.73
N GLY A 409 -10.40 16.47 -8.19
CA GLY A 409 -10.24 17.90 -8.33
C GLY A 409 -10.09 18.68 -7.01
N ALA A 410 -9.65 18.04 -5.94
CA ALA A 410 -9.14 18.71 -4.75
C ALA A 410 -7.62 18.95 -4.92
N ILE A 411 -7.15 20.13 -4.54
CA ILE A 411 -5.75 20.54 -4.71
C ILE A 411 -4.92 20.00 -3.53
N PRO A 412 -3.94 19.13 -3.74
CA PRO A 412 -3.11 18.64 -2.67
C PRO A 412 -2.16 19.71 -2.16
N ILE A 413 -2.02 19.77 -0.83
CA ILE A 413 -0.97 20.50 -0.11
C ILE A 413 -0.17 19.47 0.66
N VAL A 414 1.11 19.28 0.30
CA VAL A 414 1.88 18.15 0.80
C VAL A 414 3.27 18.54 1.26
N ARG A 415 3.84 17.77 2.19
CA ARG A 415 5.26 17.87 2.47
C ARG A 415 6.07 17.11 1.41
N GLU A 416 7.22 17.67 1.01
CA GLU A 416 8.13 17.05 0.04
C GLU A 416 8.87 15.85 0.64
N THR A 417 8.23 14.67 0.66
CA THR A 417 8.82 13.41 1.10
C THR A 417 8.27 12.24 0.28
N GLY A 418 9.12 11.26 0.00
CA GLY A 418 8.76 10.03 -0.71
C GLY A 418 7.88 10.25 -1.93
N GLY A 419 6.78 9.50 -2.03
CA GLY A 419 5.86 9.59 -3.16
C GLY A 419 5.04 10.88 -3.23
N LEU A 420 4.94 11.65 -2.15
CA LEU A 420 4.32 12.97 -2.20
C LEU A 420 5.16 13.91 -3.07
N ARG A 421 6.50 13.91 -2.88
CA ARG A 421 7.43 14.68 -3.71
C ARG A 421 7.40 14.24 -5.18
N ASP A 422 7.21 12.94 -5.43
CA ASP A 422 7.24 12.40 -6.79
C ASP A 422 5.93 12.59 -7.56
N SER A 423 4.81 12.78 -6.86
CA SER A 423 3.47 12.91 -7.45
C SER A 423 2.92 14.33 -7.46
N ILE A 424 3.38 15.19 -6.54
CA ILE A 424 2.90 16.57 -6.41
C ILE A 424 4.04 17.54 -6.71
N HIS A 425 3.80 18.39 -7.70
CA HIS A 425 4.71 19.43 -8.14
C HIS A 425 4.13 20.79 -7.78
N ASP A 426 4.97 21.65 -7.18
CA ASP A 426 4.53 22.97 -6.72
C ASP A 426 4.00 23.84 -7.85
N SER A 427 2.87 24.48 -7.62
CA SER A 427 2.19 25.35 -8.59
C SER A 427 2.62 26.81 -8.52
N GLY A 428 3.59 27.19 -7.71
CA GLY A 428 4.07 28.56 -7.57
C GLY A 428 4.57 29.17 -8.88
N ASP A 429 5.00 28.33 -9.85
CA ASP A 429 5.37 28.74 -11.21
C ASP A 429 4.20 28.65 -12.24
N GLY A 430 3.00 28.27 -11.80
CA GLY A 430 1.81 28.09 -12.62
C GLY A 430 1.77 26.80 -13.44
N LYS A 431 2.71 25.85 -13.24
CA LYS A 431 2.80 24.60 -14.02
C LYS A 431 2.61 23.32 -13.19
N GLY A 432 2.58 23.44 -11.87
CA GLY A 432 2.41 22.33 -10.96
C GLY A 432 0.97 21.78 -10.91
N ASN A 433 0.76 20.84 -9.99
CA ASN A 433 -0.53 20.19 -9.75
C ASN A 433 -0.97 20.25 -8.29
N GLY A 434 -0.28 20.99 -7.44
CA GLY A 434 -0.56 21.16 -6.02
C GLY A 434 0.41 22.16 -5.40
N PHE A 435 0.50 22.18 -4.08
CA PHE A 435 1.44 23.03 -3.36
C PHE A 435 2.28 22.19 -2.40
N THR A 436 3.54 22.59 -2.22
CA THR A 436 4.48 21.81 -1.43
C THR A 436 5.21 22.67 -0.39
N PHE A 437 5.60 22.04 0.72
CA PHE A 437 6.52 22.61 1.70
C PHE A 437 7.60 21.58 2.06
N ARG A 438 8.79 22.05 2.43
CA ARG A 438 9.98 21.17 2.61
C ARG A 438 10.18 20.71 4.03
N ASN A 439 10.24 21.68 4.94
CA ASN A 439 10.59 21.38 6.31
C ASN A 439 9.41 20.80 7.09
N TYR A 440 9.66 19.89 8.01
CA TYR A 440 8.66 19.41 8.93
C TYR A 440 8.36 20.49 9.97
N ASN A 441 7.61 21.54 9.54
CA ASN A 441 7.36 22.76 10.30
C ASN A 441 5.94 23.25 10.10
N ALA A 442 5.23 23.50 11.21
CA ALA A 442 3.81 23.87 11.20
C ALA A 442 3.54 25.24 10.54
N HIS A 443 4.42 26.22 10.73
CA HIS A 443 4.23 27.57 10.15
C HIS A 443 4.57 27.60 8.65
N GLU A 444 5.55 26.80 8.19
CA GLU A 444 5.79 26.63 6.75
C GLU A 444 4.59 25.98 6.07
N MET A 445 4.03 24.94 6.69
CA MET A 445 2.79 24.32 6.25
C MET A 445 1.62 25.35 6.20
N LEU A 446 1.45 26.14 7.28
CA LEU A 446 0.40 27.17 7.33
C LEU A 446 0.59 28.19 6.21
N GLY A 447 1.80 28.70 5.99
CA GLY A 447 2.09 29.64 4.90
C GLY A 447 1.81 29.07 3.51
N THR A 448 1.89 27.74 3.35
CA THR A 448 1.54 27.07 2.09
C THR A 448 0.02 26.88 1.95
N ILE A 449 -0.73 26.78 3.05
CA ILE A 449 -2.20 26.67 3.06
C ILE A 449 -2.83 28.02 2.71
N LEU A 450 -2.27 29.14 3.20
CA LEU A 450 -2.77 30.52 3.01
C LEU A 450 -2.32 31.12 1.69
#